data_baf695c941a1c10d0f4a44a21a6ed717
#
_entry.id   baf695c941a1c10d0f4a44a21a6ed717
#
_cell.length_a   1.000
_cell.length_b   1.000
_cell.length_c   1.000
_cell.angle_alpha   90.00
_cell.angle_beta   90.00
_cell.angle_gamma   90.00
#
_symmetry.space_group_name_H-M   'P 1'
#
loop_
_entity.id
_entity.type
_entity.pdbx_description
1 polymer ?
#
loop_
_entity_poly.entity_id
_entity_poly.type
_entity_poly.pdbx_seq_one_letter_code
_entity_poly.pdbx_strand_id
1 'polypeptide(L)'
;MKGRIALATCCILSVFSSSLLADDASCKTVRLGAVGWTDVVATSAVATELLQGLGYETKQTQASQQIVFAGIQRGQIDAFLGYWKPIMDDNIKPFLDAGAVKVAAQPSLSDAVAVLAVPSYTADKGLKTLADIARFKDELDGKIYGIEAGSGANTAIQKMIDSNQFGLGGFELVESSEAGMLAAVSRAVRNDKPVVFFGWKPHPMNLSMPITYLTGTDDVFGPNDGAATVSTVTAPDYAERCPNANRLLTGLRFTSAQEAELMQPIMDRVAPAKAARDWLKANPRVVEGWLAGVTTFDGEPGAPAVVATLGN
;
A
#
# COMPACT_ATOMS: atom_id res chain seq x y z
N MET A 1 -33.23 -62.21 -47.14
CA MET A 1 -31.99 -61.84 -46.45
C MET A 1 -32.06 -60.36 -46.13
N LYS A 2 -32.29 -60.00 -44.88
CA LYS A 2 -32.43 -58.59 -44.43
C LYS A 2 -31.15 -58.18 -43.71
N GLY A 3 -30.37 -57.31 -44.36
CA GLY A 3 -29.15 -56.75 -43.76
C GLY A 3 -29.51 -55.63 -42.78
N ARG A 4 -29.06 -55.72 -41.54
CA ARG A 4 -29.15 -54.67 -40.52
C ARG A 4 -27.87 -53.82 -40.60
N ILE A 5 -28.02 -52.56 -40.93
CA ILE A 5 -26.96 -51.58 -40.84
C ILE A 5 -26.99 -51.01 -39.41
N ALA A 6 -25.92 -51.24 -38.64
CA ALA A 6 -25.71 -50.65 -37.33
C ALA A 6 -25.07 -49.27 -37.52
N LEU A 7 -25.77 -48.20 -37.16
CA LEU A 7 -25.22 -46.85 -37.06
C LEU A 7 -24.45 -46.73 -35.76
N ALA A 8 -23.14 -46.62 -35.81
CA ALA A 8 -22.30 -46.27 -34.64
C ALA A 8 -22.33 -44.75 -34.41
N THR A 9 -23.03 -44.28 -33.40
CA THR A 9 -23.02 -42.88 -32.96
C THR A 9 -21.76 -42.60 -32.18
N CYS A 10 -20.83 -41.90 -32.80
CA CYS A 10 -19.60 -41.44 -32.17
C CYS A 10 -19.92 -40.19 -31.34
N CYS A 11 -20.05 -40.31 -29.99
CA CYS A 11 -20.14 -39.18 -29.08
C CYS A 11 -18.77 -38.50 -28.97
N ILE A 12 -18.61 -37.37 -29.64
CA ILE A 12 -17.45 -36.49 -29.43
C ILE A 12 -17.69 -35.75 -28.12
N LEU A 13 -17.01 -36.17 -27.03
CA LEU A 13 -16.91 -35.38 -25.82
C LEU A 13 -16.03 -34.16 -26.11
N SER A 14 -16.67 -33.02 -26.33
CA SER A 14 -15.98 -31.73 -26.35
C SER A 14 -15.54 -31.41 -24.92
N VAL A 15 -14.27 -31.68 -24.60
CA VAL A 15 -13.63 -31.18 -23.40
C VAL A 15 -13.52 -29.67 -23.56
N PHE A 16 -14.42 -28.91 -22.95
CA PHE A 16 -14.24 -27.47 -22.74
C PHE A 16 -13.06 -27.30 -21.78
N SER A 17 -11.85 -27.22 -22.31
CA SER A 17 -10.72 -26.68 -21.60
C SER A 17 -11.06 -25.22 -21.32
N SER A 18 -11.46 -24.89 -20.09
CA SER A 18 -11.45 -23.51 -19.62
C SER A 18 -10.01 -23.02 -19.77
N SER A 19 -9.75 -22.25 -20.80
CA SER A 19 -8.48 -21.54 -20.96
C SER A 19 -8.38 -20.61 -19.76
N LEU A 20 -7.66 -21.01 -18.73
CA LEU A 20 -7.16 -20.10 -17.71
C LEU A 20 -6.43 -19.02 -18.49
N LEU A 21 -6.84 -17.76 -18.32
CA LEU A 21 -6.36 -16.63 -19.12
C LEU A 21 -4.88 -16.40 -18.80
N ALA A 22 -4.00 -17.00 -19.59
CA ALA A 22 -2.60 -16.61 -19.64
C ALA A 22 -2.51 -15.18 -20.16
N ASP A 23 -1.66 -14.37 -19.56
CA ASP A 23 -1.43 -13.01 -20.01
C ASP A 23 -0.66 -12.99 -21.35
N ASP A 24 -0.88 -11.95 -22.17
CA ASP A 24 -0.14 -11.70 -23.37
C ASP A 24 1.36 -11.44 -23.10
N ALA A 25 2.20 -11.66 -24.10
CA ALA A 25 3.66 -11.43 -24.00
C ALA A 25 4.02 -10.00 -23.56
N SER A 26 3.19 -9.01 -23.87
CA SER A 26 3.37 -7.63 -23.41
C SER A 26 3.25 -7.45 -21.90
N CYS A 27 2.65 -8.42 -21.19
CA CYS A 27 2.48 -8.44 -19.75
C CYS A 27 3.65 -9.13 -19.01
N LYS A 28 4.65 -9.66 -19.74
CA LYS A 28 5.78 -10.37 -19.12
C LYS A 28 6.49 -9.55 -18.07
N THR A 29 6.67 -8.26 -18.29
CA THR A 29 7.27 -7.33 -17.34
C THR A 29 6.17 -6.51 -16.67
N VAL A 30 6.01 -6.68 -15.35
CA VAL A 30 5.10 -5.90 -14.51
C VAL A 30 5.86 -4.72 -13.90
N ARG A 31 5.40 -3.49 -14.18
CA ARG A 31 6.04 -2.24 -13.75
C ARG A 31 5.30 -1.68 -12.54
N LEU A 32 5.93 -1.74 -11.38
CA LEU A 32 5.37 -1.25 -10.11
C LEU A 32 5.90 0.15 -9.80
N GLY A 33 5.01 1.07 -9.47
CA GLY A 33 5.37 2.31 -8.80
C GLY A 33 5.61 2.05 -7.31
N ALA A 34 6.61 2.71 -6.75
CA ALA A 34 6.89 2.64 -5.32
C ALA A 34 7.22 4.02 -4.78
N VAL A 35 6.81 4.28 -3.56
CA VAL A 35 7.22 5.41 -2.73
C VAL A 35 8.11 4.88 -1.60
N GLY A 36 8.79 5.76 -0.89
CA GLY A 36 9.74 5.35 0.15
C GLY A 36 9.10 4.96 1.49
N TRP A 37 7.78 4.67 1.52
CA TRP A 37 7.09 4.26 2.75
C TRP A 37 7.29 2.77 2.99
N THR A 38 7.57 2.40 4.24
CA THR A 38 7.93 1.02 4.59
C THR A 38 6.80 0.03 4.29
N ASP A 39 5.51 0.42 4.41
CA ASP A 39 4.36 -0.39 4.04
C ASP A 39 4.32 -0.69 2.53
N VAL A 40 4.53 0.34 1.70
CA VAL A 40 4.57 0.17 0.23
C VAL A 40 5.80 -0.64 -0.20
N VAL A 41 6.93 -0.43 0.46
CA VAL A 41 8.13 -1.24 0.22
C VAL A 41 7.86 -2.71 0.54
N ALA A 42 7.20 -3.00 1.66
CA ALA A 42 6.87 -4.35 2.11
C ALA A 42 5.86 -5.03 1.18
N THR A 43 4.74 -4.37 0.88
CA THR A 43 3.69 -4.93 0.01
C THR A 43 4.14 -5.09 -1.44
N SER A 44 4.95 -4.15 -1.94
CA SER A 44 5.57 -4.27 -3.28
C SER A 44 6.60 -5.39 -3.35
N ALA A 45 7.35 -5.66 -2.27
CA ALA A 45 8.27 -6.79 -2.22
C ALA A 45 7.51 -8.13 -2.23
N VAL A 46 6.40 -8.25 -1.51
CA VAL A 46 5.51 -9.41 -1.57
C VAL A 46 4.98 -9.63 -2.99
N ALA A 47 4.44 -8.58 -3.61
CA ALA A 47 3.93 -8.65 -4.99
C ALA A 47 5.04 -9.08 -5.97
N THR A 48 6.25 -8.55 -5.79
CA THR A 48 7.43 -8.90 -6.62
C THR A 48 7.80 -10.38 -6.50
N GLU A 49 7.91 -10.90 -5.29
CA GLU A 49 8.25 -12.31 -5.05
C GLU A 49 7.18 -13.25 -5.65
N LEU A 50 5.90 -12.92 -5.48
CA LEU A 50 4.80 -13.70 -6.07
C LEU A 50 4.82 -13.66 -7.59
N LEU A 51 4.97 -12.47 -8.20
CA LEU A 51 5.05 -12.31 -9.66
C LEU A 51 6.24 -13.07 -10.24
N GLN A 52 7.41 -12.99 -9.62
CA GLN A 52 8.59 -13.73 -10.06
C GLN A 52 8.38 -15.25 -9.93
N GLY A 53 7.77 -15.72 -8.84
CA GLY A 53 7.40 -17.12 -8.67
C GLY A 53 6.39 -17.61 -9.72
N LEU A 54 5.58 -16.72 -10.28
CA LEU A 54 4.67 -16.99 -11.38
C LEU A 54 5.33 -16.85 -12.77
N GLY A 55 6.62 -16.55 -12.84
CA GLY A 55 7.36 -16.42 -14.09
C GLY A 55 7.29 -15.04 -14.74
N TYR A 56 6.74 -14.00 -14.07
CA TYR A 56 6.83 -12.63 -14.55
C TYR A 56 8.19 -12.01 -14.21
N GLU A 57 8.56 -11.00 -14.97
CA GLU A 57 9.61 -10.06 -14.62
C GLU A 57 9.00 -8.87 -13.88
N THR A 58 9.74 -8.27 -12.96
CA THR A 58 9.26 -7.09 -12.22
C THR A 58 10.24 -5.93 -12.35
N LYS A 59 9.69 -4.72 -12.49
CA LYS A 59 10.48 -3.49 -12.49
C LYS A 59 9.82 -2.50 -11.54
N GLN A 60 10.56 -2.03 -10.54
CA GLN A 60 10.08 -0.99 -9.63
C GLN A 60 10.63 0.38 -10.02
N THR A 61 9.77 1.41 -9.98
CA THR A 61 10.16 2.82 -10.15
C THR A 61 9.89 3.54 -8.83
N GLN A 62 10.96 3.92 -8.14
CA GLN A 62 10.89 4.69 -6.90
C GLN A 62 10.69 6.18 -7.25
N ALA A 63 9.59 6.78 -6.77
CA ALA A 63 9.27 8.17 -7.04
C ALA A 63 8.27 8.73 -6.01
N SER A 64 8.00 10.04 -6.04
CA SER A 64 6.89 10.61 -5.28
C SER A 64 5.54 10.11 -5.81
N GLN A 65 4.50 10.15 -4.97
CA GLN A 65 3.17 9.66 -5.35
C GLN A 65 2.62 10.32 -6.62
N GLN A 66 2.85 11.63 -6.83
CA GLN A 66 2.40 12.33 -8.03
C GLN A 66 3.13 11.82 -9.29
N ILE A 67 4.43 11.55 -9.18
CA ILE A 67 5.21 10.98 -10.29
C ILE A 67 4.74 9.55 -10.58
N VAL A 68 4.38 8.77 -9.56
CA VAL A 68 3.81 7.43 -9.74
C VAL A 68 2.48 7.51 -10.49
N PHE A 69 1.53 8.36 -10.09
CA PHE A 69 0.26 8.52 -10.80
C PHE A 69 0.46 9.02 -12.23
N ALA A 70 1.34 10.00 -12.44
CA ALA A 70 1.69 10.45 -13.78
C ALA A 70 2.38 9.35 -14.61
N GLY A 71 3.16 8.48 -13.99
CA GLY A 71 3.77 7.31 -14.61
C GLY A 71 2.72 6.28 -15.06
N ILE A 72 1.68 6.06 -14.27
CA ILE A 72 0.54 5.21 -14.66
C ILE A 72 -0.18 5.83 -15.85
N GLN A 73 -0.51 7.12 -15.79
CA GLN A 73 -1.16 7.85 -16.87
C GLN A 73 -0.40 7.76 -18.20
N ARG A 74 0.95 7.76 -18.14
CA ARG A 74 1.82 7.68 -19.33
C ARG A 74 2.11 6.25 -19.78
N GLY A 75 1.53 5.24 -19.14
CA GLY A 75 1.79 3.84 -19.41
C GLY A 75 3.23 3.39 -19.09
N GLN A 76 3.91 4.08 -18.19
CA GLN A 76 5.26 3.75 -17.71
C GLN A 76 5.25 2.87 -16.46
N ILE A 77 4.16 2.91 -15.72
CA ILE A 77 3.87 2.14 -14.50
C ILE A 77 2.54 1.42 -14.72
N ASP A 78 2.45 0.16 -14.31
CA ASP A 78 1.25 -0.65 -14.44
C ASP A 78 0.39 -0.62 -13.17
N ALA A 79 1.03 -0.61 -12.00
CA ALA A 79 0.33 -0.63 -10.71
C ALA A 79 1.10 0.07 -9.59
N PHE A 80 0.34 0.52 -8.58
CA PHE A 80 0.82 1.11 -7.32
C PHE A 80 -0.01 0.55 -6.15
N LEU A 81 0.64 0.04 -5.11
CA LEU A 81 0.01 -0.66 -4.00
C LEU A 81 -0.16 0.18 -2.73
N GLY A 82 -0.07 1.51 -2.85
CA GLY A 82 -0.01 2.42 -1.70
C GLY A 82 -0.98 3.60 -1.77
N TYR A 83 -2.18 3.44 -2.34
CA TYR A 83 -3.19 4.50 -2.31
C TYR A 83 -3.91 4.49 -0.96
N TRP A 84 -3.49 5.37 -0.06
CA TRP A 84 -4.08 5.60 1.25
C TRP A 84 -5.29 6.53 1.14
N LYS A 85 -6.46 5.99 1.42
CA LYS A 85 -7.72 6.73 1.39
C LYS A 85 -8.18 7.02 2.84
N PRO A 86 -8.68 8.24 3.16
CA PRO A 86 -8.95 9.36 2.25
C PRO A 86 -7.78 10.33 2.06
N ILE A 87 -6.68 10.19 2.79
CA ILE A 87 -5.61 11.20 2.86
C ILE A 87 -4.98 11.55 1.48
N MET A 88 -5.07 10.65 0.50
CA MET A 88 -4.57 10.87 -0.87
C MET A 88 -5.69 11.19 -1.87
N ASP A 89 -6.95 11.34 -1.45
CA ASP A 89 -8.08 11.55 -2.37
C ASP A 89 -7.89 12.79 -3.26
N ASP A 90 -7.45 13.91 -2.68
CA ASP A 90 -7.17 15.14 -3.44
C ASP A 90 -6.02 14.97 -4.45
N ASN A 91 -5.03 14.14 -4.12
CA ASN A 91 -3.87 13.89 -4.97
C ASN A 91 -4.18 13.00 -6.18
N ILE A 92 -5.02 11.98 -6.01
CA ILE A 92 -5.39 11.05 -7.08
C ILE A 92 -6.53 11.58 -7.95
N LYS A 93 -7.37 12.48 -7.41
CA LYS A 93 -8.58 12.96 -8.07
C LYS A 93 -8.37 13.43 -9.51
N PRO A 94 -7.35 14.23 -9.87
CA PRO A 94 -7.15 14.66 -11.26
C PRO A 94 -6.93 13.49 -12.23
N PHE A 95 -6.31 12.42 -11.76
CA PHE A 95 -6.05 11.22 -12.56
C PHE A 95 -7.30 10.34 -12.70
N LEU A 96 -8.15 10.28 -11.67
CA LEU A 96 -9.45 9.61 -11.71
C LEU A 96 -10.41 10.34 -12.65
N ASP A 97 -10.50 11.67 -12.55
CA ASP A 97 -11.35 12.49 -13.40
C ASP A 97 -10.94 12.39 -14.89
N ALA A 98 -9.65 12.20 -15.15
CA ALA A 98 -9.12 11.98 -16.50
C ALA A 98 -9.27 10.51 -16.98
N GLY A 99 -9.79 9.59 -16.15
CA GLY A 99 -9.83 8.16 -16.47
C GLY A 99 -8.45 7.53 -16.66
N ALA A 100 -7.41 8.14 -16.11
CA ALA A 100 -6.01 7.76 -16.31
C ALA A 100 -5.52 6.67 -15.33
N VAL A 101 -6.28 6.41 -14.28
CA VAL A 101 -6.01 5.39 -13.27
C VAL A 101 -7.30 4.68 -12.87
N LYS A 102 -7.19 3.45 -12.37
CA LYS A 102 -8.30 2.67 -11.83
C LYS A 102 -7.93 2.17 -10.43
N VAL A 103 -8.80 2.41 -9.47
CA VAL A 103 -8.65 1.89 -8.10
C VAL A 103 -9.29 0.52 -8.01
N ALA A 104 -8.63 -0.43 -7.36
CA ALA A 104 -9.17 -1.76 -7.11
C ALA A 104 -10.49 -1.66 -6.33
N ALA A 105 -11.46 -2.53 -6.66
CA ALA A 105 -12.80 -2.51 -6.07
C ALA A 105 -12.81 -2.78 -4.56
N GLN A 106 -11.82 -3.51 -4.08
CA GLN A 106 -11.64 -3.82 -2.65
C GLN A 106 -10.26 -3.32 -2.19
N PRO A 107 -10.16 -2.71 -1.01
CA PRO A 107 -8.87 -2.30 -0.45
C PRO A 107 -8.00 -3.52 -0.15
N SER A 108 -6.69 -3.34 -0.25
CA SER A 108 -5.70 -4.33 0.21
C SER A 108 -5.57 -4.36 1.73
N LEU A 109 -5.84 -3.22 2.40
CA LEU A 109 -5.86 -3.07 3.85
C LEU A 109 -7.07 -2.23 4.25
N SER A 110 -7.85 -2.68 5.25
CA SER A 110 -9.13 -2.05 5.63
C SER A 110 -9.15 -1.47 7.05
N ASP A 111 -8.16 -1.76 7.86
CA ASP A 111 -8.07 -1.42 9.27
C ASP A 111 -6.91 -0.46 9.58
N ALA A 112 -6.55 0.36 8.60
CA ALA A 112 -5.49 1.36 8.70
C ALA A 112 -5.95 2.62 9.46
N VAL A 113 -4.99 3.37 9.98
CA VAL A 113 -5.18 4.70 10.57
C VAL A 113 -4.06 5.60 10.09
N ALA A 114 -4.37 6.85 9.73
CA ALA A 114 -3.39 7.84 9.28
C ALA A 114 -3.77 9.23 9.79
N VAL A 115 -3.02 9.76 10.77
CA VAL A 115 -3.36 11.00 11.46
C VAL A 115 -2.16 11.55 12.24
N LEU A 116 -2.23 12.78 12.74
CA LEU A 116 -1.19 13.31 13.63
C LEU A 116 -1.12 12.55 14.95
N ALA A 117 0.09 12.38 15.45
CA ALA A 117 0.41 11.70 16.70
C ALA A 117 1.41 12.50 17.54
N VAL A 118 1.45 12.17 18.82
CA VAL A 118 2.41 12.71 19.80
C VAL A 118 2.97 11.57 20.66
N PRO A 119 4.13 11.73 21.29
CA PRO A 119 4.55 10.83 22.35
C PRO A 119 3.52 10.80 23.48
N SER A 120 3.26 9.63 24.08
CA SER A 120 2.21 9.48 25.10
C SER A 120 2.42 10.39 26.31
N TYR A 121 3.68 10.67 26.73
CA TYR A 121 3.96 11.64 27.79
C TYR A 121 3.55 13.08 27.42
N THR A 122 3.46 13.43 26.13
CA THR A 122 2.94 14.72 25.64
C THR A 122 1.41 14.74 25.74
N ALA A 123 0.76 13.63 25.38
CA ALA A 123 -0.68 13.47 25.53
C ALA A 123 -1.11 13.56 27.02
N ASP A 124 -0.31 13.00 27.92
CA ASP A 124 -0.55 13.07 29.37
C ASP A 124 -0.49 14.50 29.92
N LYS A 125 0.27 15.39 29.24
CA LYS A 125 0.29 16.83 29.53
C LYS A 125 -0.90 17.60 28.99
N GLY A 126 -1.81 16.93 28.25
CA GLY A 126 -3.06 17.50 27.75
C GLY A 126 -3.11 17.78 26.25
N LEU A 127 -2.11 17.37 25.43
CA LEU A 127 -2.15 17.46 23.98
C LEU A 127 -2.78 16.17 23.42
N LYS A 128 -4.11 16.14 23.27
CA LYS A 128 -4.86 14.94 22.89
C LYS A 128 -5.68 15.11 21.60
N THR A 129 -5.94 16.34 21.19
CA THR A 129 -6.75 16.65 20.00
C THR A 129 -6.01 17.61 19.09
N LEU A 130 -6.45 17.73 17.81
CA LEU A 130 -5.92 18.76 16.89
C LEU A 130 -6.07 20.17 17.46
N ALA A 131 -7.18 20.45 18.15
CA ALA A 131 -7.43 21.77 18.75
C ALA A 131 -6.48 22.09 19.92
N ASP A 132 -5.84 21.08 20.50
CA ASP A 132 -4.88 21.30 21.58
C ASP A 132 -3.52 21.78 21.10
N ILE A 133 -3.14 21.49 19.84
CA ILE A 133 -1.78 21.72 19.30
C ILE A 133 -1.36 23.17 19.49
N ALA A 134 -2.24 24.13 19.19
CA ALA A 134 -1.92 25.56 19.26
C ALA A 134 -1.49 26.02 20.66
N ARG A 135 -1.99 25.39 21.73
CA ARG A 135 -1.62 25.71 23.12
C ARG A 135 -0.20 25.27 23.50
N PHE A 136 0.37 24.36 22.74
CA PHE A 136 1.73 23.83 22.94
C PHE A 136 2.74 24.40 21.97
N LYS A 137 2.42 25.54 21.32
CA LYS A 137 3.24 26.11 20.24
C LYS A 137 4.70 26.31 20.65
N ASP A 138 4.94 26.86 21.82
CA ASP A 138 6.29 27.16 22.31
C ASP A 138 7.07 25.88 22.61
N GLU A 139 6.43 24.87 23.24
CA GLU A 139 7.06 23.59 23.54
C GLU A 139 7.33 22.76 22.28
N LEU A 140 6.56 22.99 21.23
CA LEU A 140 6.70 22.35 19.91
C LEU A 140 7.63 23.12 18.96
N ASP A 141 8.22 24.23 19.40
CA ASP A 141 8.98 25.15 18.54
C ASP A 141 8.15 25.61 17.30
N GLY A 142 6.82 25.63 17.38
CA GLY A 142 5.90 25.93 16.29
C GLY A 142 5.98 24.96 15.13
N LYS A 143 6.34 23.68 15.32
CA LYS A 143 6.61 22.71 14.25
C LYS A 143 5.70 21.52 14.29
N ILE A 144 5.30 21.04 13.10
CA ILE A 144 4.62 19.78 12.86
C ILE A 144 5.48 18.99 11.87
N TYR A 145 5.84 17.76 12.23
CA TYR A 145 6.72 16.92 11.39
C TYR A 145 5.89 16.05 10.46
N GLY A 146 6.04 16.30 9.16
CA GLY A 146 5.47 15.51 8.08
C GLY A 146 6.48 14.56 7.44
N ILE A 147 6.05 13.96 6.35
CA ILE A 147 6.86 13.08 5.51
C ILE A 147 7.38 13.83 4.27
N GLU A 148 7.46 13.23 3.10
CA GLU A 148 8.00 13.90 1.92
C GLU A 148 7.02 14.96 1.35
N ALA A 149 7.60 15.97 0.71
CA ALA A 149 6.87 17.02 0.02
C ALA A 149 5.88 16.47 -1.00
N GLY A 150 4.67 17.03 -0.99
CA GLY A 150 3.59 16.64 -1.90
C GLY A 150 2.88 15.32 -1.52
N SER A 151 3.19 14.70 -0.39
CA SER A 151 2.39 13.61 0.15
C SER A 151 0.99 14.10 0.54
N GLY A 152 0.00 13.19 0.56
CA GLY A 152 -1.35 13.53 1.02
C GLY A 152 -1.37 14.06 2.44
N ALA A 153 -0.55 13.47 3.32
CA ALA A 153 -0.38 13.90 4.70
C ALA A 153 0.13 15.34 4.79
N ASN A 154 1.21 15.66 4.10
CA ASN A 154 1.77 17.02 4.12
C ASN A 154 0.80 18.02 3.49
N THR A 155 0.09 17.65 2.44
CA THR A 155 -0.96 18.49 1.82
C THR A 155 -2.06 18.83 2.83
N ALA A 156 -2.53 17.85 3.61
CA ALA A 156 -3.56 18.06 4.63
C ALA A 156 -3.04 18.95 5.78
N ILE A 157 -1.83 18.69 6.27
CA ILE A 157 -1.19 19.50 7.33
C ILE A 157 -0.98 20.95 6.86
N GLN A 158 -0.43 21.14 5.67
CA GLN A 158 -0.20 22.47 5.12
C GLN A 158 -1.51 23.24 4.94
N LYS A 159 -2.57 22.58 4.49
CA LYS A 159 -3.92 23.18 4.38
C LYS A 159 -4.46 23.67 5.72
N MET A 160 -4.26 22.90 6.80
CA MET A 160 -4.62 23.37 8.16
C MET A 160 -3.84 24.60 8.58
N ILE A 161 -2.54 24.64 8.29
CA ILE A 161 -1.66 25.77 8.60
C ILE A 161 -2.09 27.01 7.80
N ASP A 162 -2.25 26.90 6.49
CA ASP A 162 -2.59 28.00 5.58
C ASP A 162 -3.97 28.61 5.91
N SER A 163 -4.93 27.77 6.30
CA SER A 163 -6.28 28.22 6.67
C SER A 163 -6.41 28.63 8.15
N ASN A 164 -5.33 28.58 8.91
CA ASN A 164 -5.34 28.78 10.38
C ASN A 164 -6.36 27.87 11.11
N GLN A 165 -6.64 26.68 10.57
CA GLN A 165 -7.53 25.74 11.22
C GLN A 165 -6.89 25.29 12.55
N PHE A 166 -7.70 25.14 13.60
CA PHE A 166 -7.24 24.84 14.96
C PHE A 166 -6.22 25.81 15.54
N GLY A 167 -6.08 27.02 14.97
CA GLY A 167 -5.10 28.02 15.40
C GLY A 167 -3.66 27.72 14.96
N LEU A 168 -3.48 26.94 13.88
CA LEU A 168 -2.18 26.46 13.41
C LEU A 168 -1.46 27.43 12.45
N GLY A 169 -2.03 28.60 12.09
CA GLY A 169 -1.46 29.54 11.13
C GLY A 169 -0.06 30.10 11.46
N GLY A 170 0.43 29.86 12.68
CA GLY A 170 1.79 30.22 13.07
C GLY A 170 2.74 29.03 13.21
N PHE A 171 2.36 27.84 12.71
CA PHE A 171 3.20 26.64 12.69
C PHE A 171 3.91 26.49 11.35
N GLU A 172 4.99 25.70 11.37
CA GLU A 172 5.76 25.29 10.21
C GLU A 172 5.61 23.79 10.01
N LEU A 173 5.30 23.35 8.78
CA LEU A 173 5.40 21.96 8.40
C LEU A 173 6.86 21.62 8.08
N VAL A 174 7.45 20.70 8.84
CA VAL A 174 8.79 20.17 8.57
C VAL A 174 8.68 18.99 7.64
N GLU A 175 8.92 19.22 6.36
CA GLU A 175 8.92 18.18 5.34
C GLU A 175 10.26 17.44 5.31
N SER A 176 10.23 16.10 5.17
CA SER A 176 11.45 15.29 5.08
C SER A 176 11.23 13.98 4.30
N SER A 177 11.16 12.89 4.98
CA SER A 177 10.79 11.55 4.54
C SER A 177 10.32 10.77 5.75
N GLU A 178 9.74 9.58 5.58
CA GLU A 178 9.43 8.69 6.71
C GLU A 178 10.64 8.53 7.65
N ALA A 179 11.80 8.15 7.09
CA ALA A 179 13.02 7.96 7.88
C ALA A 179 13.51 9.24 8.57
N GLY A 180 13.41 10.39 7.89
CA GLY A 180 13.78 11.70 8.43
C GLY A 180 12.87 12.13 9.57
N MET A 181 11.56 12.01 9.40
CA MET A 181 10.56 12.27 10.41
C MET A 181 10.76 11.37 11.63
N LEU A 182 10.89 10.05 11.45
CA LEU A 182 11.12 9.11 12.54
C LEU A 182 12.42 9.39 13.31
N ALA A 183 13.48 9.82 12.62
CA ALA A 183 14.73 10.22 13.27
C ALA A 183 14.55 11.46 14.15
N ALA A 184 13.78 12.45 13.69
CA ALA A 184 13.44 13.65 14.46
C ALA A 184 12.58 13.31 15.69
N VAL A 185 11.53 12.51 15.51
CA VAL A 185 10.65 12.03 16.58
C VAL A 185 11.43 11.22 17.62
N SER A 186 12.25 10.26 17.19
CA SER A 186 13.08 9.45 18.10
C SER A 186 14.06 10.31 18.91
N ARG A 187 14.58 11.40 18.33
CA ARG A 187 15.43 12.36 19.04
C ARG A 187 14.64 13.14 20.10
N ALA A 188 13.43 13.58 19.74
CA ALA A 188 12.55 14.28 20.69
C ALA A 188 12.18 13.36 21.87
N VAL A 189 11.78 12.12 21.58
CA VAL A 189 11.42 11.10 22.60
C VAL A 189 12.57 10.82 23.55
N ARG A 190 13.81 10.65 23.05
CA ARG A 190 14.98 10.42 23.93
C ARG A 190 15.31 11.59 24.84
N ASN A 191 14.83 12.78 24.54
CA ASN A 191 15.04 14.00 25.35
C ASN A 191 13.77 14.47 26.05
N ASP A 192 12.73 13.65 26.14
CA ASP A 192 11.41 13.96 26.72
C ASP A 192 10.80 15.28 26.19
N LYS A 193 11.12 15.65 24.95
CA LYS A 193 10.60 16.85 24.30
C LYS A 193 9.28 16.56 23.60
N PRO A 194 8.27 17.44 23.72
CA PRO A 194 7.07 17.37 22.93
C PRO A 194 7.39 17.43 21.43
N VAL A 195 6.65 16.64 20.64
CA VAL A 195 6.71 16.65 19.18
C VAL A 195 5.36 16.22 18.62
N VAL A 196 4.87 16.90 17.58
CA VAL A 196 3.71 16.50 16.79
C VAL A 196 4.21 16.04 15.44
N PHE A 197 3.75 14.88 15.00
CA PHE A 197 4.21 14.28 13.75
C PHE A 197 3.09 13.47 13.08
N PHE A 198 3.23 13.23 11.78
CA PHE A 198 2.32 12.35 11.06
C PHE A 198 2.62 10.89 11.42
N GLY A 199 1.60 10.19 11.94
CA GLY A 199 1.67 8.79 12.32
C GLY A 199 0.64 7.95 11.58
N TRP A 200 0.91 6.64 11.44
CA TRP A 200 -0.04 5.71 10.85
C TRP A 200 0.08 4.30 11.42
N LYS A 201 -0.96 3.51 11.19
CA LYS A 201 -1.01 2.07 11.47
C LYS A 201 -1.44 1.35 10.18
N PRO A 202 -0.80 0.20 9.87
CA PRO A 202 0.29 -0.44 10.61
C PRO A 202 1.63 0.27 10.39
N HIS A 203 2.44 0.34 11.42
CA HIS A 203 3.84 0.76 11.31
C HIS A 203 4.62 0.34 12.58
N PRO A 204 5.88 -0.12 12.46
CA PRO A 204 6.71 -0.52 13.61
C PRO A 204 6.97 0.59 14.64
N MET A 205 6.86 1.88 14.27
CA MET A 205 6.95 2.99 15.24
C MET A 205 5.96 2.84 16.40
N ASN A 206 4.81 2.19 16.17
CA ASN A 206 3.79 1.95 17.19
C ASN A 206 4.26 0.97 18.28
N LEU A 207 5.26 0.16 17.99
CA LEU A 207 5.87 -0.79 18.91
C LEU A 207 7.13 -0.23 19.56
N SER A 208 7.88 0.59 18.82
CA SER A 208 9.17 1.13 19.26
C SER A 208 9.06 2.38 20.13
N MET A 209 7.95 3.10 20.05
CA MET A 209 7.70 4.35 20.76
C MET A 209 6.29 4.36 21.34
N PRO A 210 6.10 4.71 22.64
CA PRO A 210 4.77 4.99 23.19
C PRO A 210 4.21 6.26 22.55
N ILE A 211 3.28 6.12 21.60
CA ILE A 211 2.64 7.24 20.90
C ILE A 211 1.13 7.23 21.12
N THR A 212 0.54 8.41 21.07
CA THR A 212 -0.91 8.64 21.12
C THR A 212 -1.33 9.38 19.86
N TYR A 213 -2.31 8.84 19.16
CA TYR A 213 -2.94 9.47 18.02
C TYR A 213 -3.88 10.57 18.49
N LEU A 214 -3.86 11.71 17.82
CA LEU A 214 -4.73 12.83 18.14
C LEU A 214 -6.15 12.58 17.65
N THR A 215 -7.14 13.04 18.40
CA THR A 215 -8.56 12.97 18.06
C THR A 215 -9.09 14.32 17.54
N GLY A 216 -10.37 14.36 17.13
CA GLY A 216 -10.97 15.56 16.53
C GLY A 216 -10.43 15.80 15.13
N THR A 217 -10.20 14.76 14.35
CA THR A 217 -9.47 14.78 13.07
C THR A 217 -10.34 14.49 11.85
N ASP A 218 -11.64 14.18 12.04
CA ASP A 218 -12.56 13.69 11.01
C ASP A 218 -12.65 14.58 9.77
N ASP A 219 -12.60 15.89 9.97
CA ASP A 219 -12.68 16.87 8.87
C ASP A 219 -11.38 17.01 8.06
N VAL A 220 -10.28 16.38 8.51
CA VAL A 220 -8.95 16.54 7.91
C VAL A 220 -8.36 15.23 7.45
N PHE A 221 -8.29 14.23 8.33
CA PHE A 221 -7.60 12.97 8.08
C PHE A 221 -8.53 11.79 7.79
N GLY A 222 -9.84 12.01 7.84
CA GLY A 222 -10.86 11.01 7.57
C GLY A 222 -11.66 10.63 8.81
N PRO A 223 -12.73 9.85 8.62
CA PRO A 223 -13.69 9.52 9.67
C PRO A 223 -13.04 8.73 10.81
N ASN A 224 -13.70 8.73 11.98
CA ASN A 224 -13.27 7.98 13.15
C ASN A 224 -11.79 8.25 13.54
N ASP A 225 -11.43 9.53 13.57
CA ASP A 225 -10.08 9.99 13.92
C ASP A 225 -8.98 9.36 13.07
N GLY A 226 -9.14 9.47 11.74
CA GLY A 226 -8.13 9.06 10.77
C GLY A 226 -8.22 7.61 10.31
N ALA A 227 -9.41 6.97 10.44
CA ALA A 227 -9.60 5.65 9.84
C ALA A 227 -9.33 5.68 8.32
N ALA A 228 -8.51 4.75 7.87
CA ALA A 228 -8.00 4.72 6.52
C ALA A 228 -8.08 3.32 5.90
N THR A 229 -8.03 3.29 4.58
CA THR A 229 -7.86 2.06 3.81
C THR A 229 -6.74 2.23 2.81
N VAL A 230 -6.06 1.15 2.45
CA VAL A 230 -5.06 1.15 1.37
C VAL A 230 -5.58 0.34 0.20
N SER A 231 -5.42 0.86 -1.01
CA SER A 231 -5.89 0.20 -2.22
C SER A 231 -4.80 0.13 -3.30
N THR A 232 -4.89 -0.89 -4.13
CA THR A 232 -4.10 -0.97 -5.36
C THR A 232 -4.70 -0.06 -6.43
N VAL A 233 -3.84 0.71 -7.09
CA VAL A 233 -4.18 1.53 -8.28
C VAL A 233 -3.48 0.92 -9.48
N THR A 234 -4.18 0.81 -10.61
CA THR A 234 -3.64 0.26 -11.86
C THR A 234 -3.84 1.22 -13.02
N ALA A 235 -3.14 0.97 -14.13
CA ALA A 235 -3.49 1.56 -15.41
C ALA A 235 -4.94 1.18 -15.78
N PRO A 236 -5.70 2.06 -16.45
CA PRO A 236 -7.13 1.87 -16.66
C PRO A 236 -7.48 0.62 -17.48
N ASP A 237 -6.62 0.24 -18.41
CA ASP A 237 -6.74 -0.92 -19.28
C ASP A 237 -6.04 -2.19 -18.74
N TYR A 238 -5.37 -2.10 -17.59
CA TYR A 238 -4.51 -3.19 -17.11
C TYR A 238 -5.27 -4.49 -16.86
N ALA A 239 -6.49 -4.42 -16.34
CA ALA A 239 -7.33 -5.59 -16.11
C ALA A 239 -7.73 -6.33 -17.40
N GLU A 240 -7.83 -5.60 -18.52
CA GLU A 240 -8.18 -6.17 -19.82
C GLU A 240 -6.94 -6.70 -20.53
N ARG A 241 -5.84 -5.96 -20.47
CA ARG A 241 -4.57 -6.28 -21.12
C ARG A 241 -3.81 -7.41 -20.42
N CYS A 242 -3.76 -7.39 -19.08
CA CYS A 242 -2.99 -8.33 -18.25
C CYS A 242 -3.88 -8.89 -17.12
N PRO A 243 -4.93 -9.67 -17.44
CA PRO A 243 -5.95 -10.08 -16.48
C PRO A 243 -5.40 -10.94 -15.35
N ASN A 244 -4.39 -11.77 -15.57
CA ASN A 244 -3.81 -12.65 -14.57
C ASN A 244 -2.94 -11.87 -13.58
N ALA A 245 -2.00 -11.04 -14.06
CA ALA A 245 -1.21 -10.16 -13.20
C ALA A 245 -2.09 -9.16 -12.44
N ASN A 246 -3.12 -8.59 -13.09
CA ASN A 246 -4.08 -7.70 -12.44
C ASN A 246 -4.85 -8.42 -11.34
N ARG A 247 -5.28 -9.67 -11.54
CA ARG A 247 -5.98 -10.49 -10.54
C ARG A 247 -5.12 -10.65 -9.29
N LEU A 248 -3.84 -11.00 -9.45
CA LEU A 248 -2.93 -11.08 -8.33
C LEU A 248 -2.83 -9.75 -7.58
N LEU A 249 -2.44 -8.67 -8.28
CA LEU A 249 -2.15 -7.38 -7.65
C LEU A 249 -3.37 -6.78 -6.94
N THR A 250 -4.56 -6.89 -7.55
CA THR A 250 -5.81 -6.40 -6.96
C THR A 250 -6.44 -7.40 -6.01
N GLY A 251 -5.93 -8.62 -5.92
CA GLY A 251 -6.35 -9.70 -5.03
C GLY A 251 -5.60 -9.76 -3.70
N LEU A 252 -4.47 -9.07 -3.56
CA LEU A 252 -3.72 -9.03 -2.30
C LEU A 252 -4.55 -8.40 -1.18
N ARG A 253 -4.60 -9.05 -0.03
CA ARG A 253 -5.34 -8.60 1.17
C ARG A 253 -4.47 -8.83 2.39
N PHE A 254 -4.25 -7.77 3.14
CA PHE A 254 -3.47 -7.78 4.36
C PHE A 254 -4.35 -7.39 5.55
N THR A 255 -3.95 -7.82 6.72
CA THR A 255 -4.35 -7.24 7.99
C THR A 255 -3.22 -6.33 8.50
N SER A 256 -3.54 -5.39 9.37
CA SER A 256 -2.52 -4.54 10.02
C SER A 256 -1.44 -5.36 10.73
N ALA A 257 -1.79 -6.53 11.30
CA ALA A 257 -0.82 -7.42 11.92
C ALA A 257 0.16 -8.01 10.90
N GLN A 258 -0.33 -8.47 9.75
CA GLN A 258 0.49 -9.03 8.67
C GLN A 258 1.45 -7.99 8.06
N GLU A 259 0.97 -6.77 7.83
CA GLU A 259 1.85 -5.70 7.34
C GLU A 259 2.89 -5.30 8.39
N ALA A 260 2.53 -5.22 9.67
CA ALA A 260 3.48 -4.94 10.74
C ALA A 260 4.58 -6.01 10.81
N GLU A 261 4.23 -7.30 10.67
CA GLU A 261 5.19 -8.41 10.60
C GLU A 261 6.15 -8.29 9.41
N LEU A 262 5.64 -7.87 8.24
CA LEU A 262 6.44 -7.65 7.03
C LEU A 262 7.37 -6.44 7.15
N MET A 263 6.88 -5.36 7.76
CA MET A 263 7.61 -4.09 7.89
C MET A 263 8.73 -4.15 8.91
N GLN A 264 8.57 -4.89 10.02
CA GLN A 264 9.54 -4.90 11.11
C GLN A 264 10.94 -5.33 10.65
N PRO A 265 11.15 -6.45 9.93
CA PRO A 265 12.47 -6.81 9.43
C PRO A 265 13.07 -5.75 8.49
N ILE A 266 12.24 -5.09 7.66
CA ILE A 266 12.68 -4.03 6.74
C ILE A 266 13.20 -2.83 7.53
N MET A 267 12.50 -2.42 8.58
CA MET A 267 12.97 -1.38 9.52
C MET A 267 14.29 -1.79 10.21
N ASP A 268 14.47 -3.07 10.49
CA ASP A 268 15.70 -3.65 11.03
C ASP A 268 16.78 -3.89 9.95
N ARG A 269 16.59 -3.29 8.76
CA ARG A 269 17.54 -3.30 7.62
C ARG A 269 17.71 -4.66 6.94
N VAL A 270 16.78 -5.57 7.09
CA VAL A 270 16.68 -6.76 6.24
C VAL A 270 16.24 -6.32 4.85
N ALA A 271 16.86 -6.87 3.81
CA ALA A 271 16.46 -6.58 2.43
C ALA A 271 14.97 -6.90 2.20
N PRO A 272 14.16 -6.00 1.60
CA PRO A 272 12.72 -6.18 1.42
C PRO A 272 12.34 -7.51 0.74
N ALA A 273 13.08 -7.92 -0.29
CA ALA A 273 12.89 -9.20 -0.96
C ALA A 273 13.05 -10.39 0.00
N LYS A 274 14.06 -10.35 0.89
CA LYS A 274 14.26 -11.39 1.89
C LYS A 274 13.13 -11.40 2.93
N ALA A 275 12.75 -10.24 3.45
CA ALA A 275 11.65 -10.11 4.41
C ALA A 275 10.34 -10.66 3.82
N ALA A 276 10.01 -10.28 2.57
CA ALA A 276 8.84 -10.78 1.87
C ALA A 276 8.90 -12.31 1.67
N ARG A 277 10.02 -12.85 1.20
CA ARG A 277 10.19 -14.29 0.97
C ARG A 277 10.06 -15.11 2.25
N ASP A 278 10.67 -14.66 3.34
CA ASP A 278 10.60 -15.33 4.63
C ASP A 278 9.16 -15.33 5.16
N TRP A 279 8.47 -14.19 5.03
CA TRP A 279 7.08 -14.07 5.45
C TRP A 279 6.14 -14.96 4.60
N LEU A 280 6.31 -14.98 3.28
CA LEU A 280 5.53 -15.82 2.37
C LEU A 280 5.69 -17.31 2.72
N LYS A 281 6.92 -17.76 3.04
CA LYS A 281 7.19 -19.14 3.51
C LYS A 281 6.46 -19.46 4.81
N ALA A 282 6.38 -18.50 5.73
CA ALA A 282 5.73 -18.66 7.02
C ALA A 282 4.19 -18.61 6.94
N ASN A 283 3.63 -18.07 5.85
CA ASN A 283 2.19 -17.84 5.69
C ASN A 283 1.57 -18.53 4.47
N PRO A 284 1.76 -19.87 4.28
CA PRO A 284 1.36 -20.56 3.05
C PRO A 284 -0.14 -20.50 2.77
N ARG A 285 -1.01 -20.49 3.80
CA ARG A 285 -2.47 -20.40 3.62
C ARG A 285 -2.91 -19.04 3.06
N VAL A 286 -2.24 -17.98 3.44
CA VAL A 286 -2.50 -16.62 2.92
C VAL A 286 -2.10 -16.57 1.44
N VAL A 287 -0.92 -17.12 1.12
CA VAL A 287 -0.40 -17.21 -0.24
C VAL A 287 -1.33 -18.01 -1.15
N GLU A 288 -1.79 -19.17 -0.70
CA GLU A 288 -2.78 -19.99 -1.43
C GLU A 288 -4.06 -19.19 -1.72
N GLY A 289 -4.55 -18.43 -0.74
CA GLY A 289 -5.72 -17.56 -0.91
C GLY A 289 -5.52 -16.49 -1.97
N TRP A 290 -4.38 -15.82 -1.99
CA TRP A 290 -4.07 -14.80 -2.99
C TRP A 290 -3.88 -15.37 -4.40
N LEU A 291 -3.41 -16.61 -4.50
CA LEU A 291 -3.16 -17.30 -5.76
C LEU A 291 -4.38 -18.07 -6.28
N ALA A 292 -5.53 -17.99 -5.60
CA ALA A 292 -6.76 -18.63 -6.08
C ALA A 292 -7.19 -18.08 -7.45
N GLY A 293 -7.17 -18.95 -8.48
CA GLY A 293 -7.48 -18.58 -9.87
C GLY A 293 -6.41 -17.76 -10.57
N VAL A 294 -5.20 -17.64 -9.98
CA VAL A 294 -4.01 -17.07 -10.61
C VAL A 294 -3.18 -18.18 -11.23
N THR A 295 -2.68 -17.95 -12.43
CA THR A 295 -1.79 -18.89 -13.16
C THR A 295 -0.36 -18.36 -13.21
N THR A 296 0.58 -19.20 -13.58
CA THR A 296 1.87 -18.74 -14.08
C THR A 296 1.68 -17.93 -15.36
N PHE A 297 2.72 -17.20 -15.77
CA PHE A 297 2.73 -16.49 -17.04
C PHE A 297 2.45 -17.43 -18.24
N ASP A 298 2.91 -18.69 -18.15
CA ASP A 298 2.72 -19.70 -19.19
C ASP A 298 1.38 -20.47 -19.05
N GLY A 299 0.49 -20.08 -18.11
CA GLY A 299 -0.85 -20.63 -17.96
C GLY A 299 -0.97 -21.83 -17.00
N GLU A 300 0.11 -22.27 -16.36
CA GLU A 300 0.10 -23.36 -15.38
C GLU A 300 -0.47 -22.90 -14.03
N PRO A 301 -0.91 -23.81 -13.13
CA PRO A 301 -1.41 -23.44 -11.80
C PRO A 301 -0.37 -22.64 -10.98
N GLY A 302 -0.76 -21.44 -10.53
CA GLY A 302 0.16 -20.49 -9.90
C GLY A 302 0.64 -20.90 -8.52
N ALA A 303 -0.23 -21.45 -7.65
CA ALA A 303 0.14 -21.78 -6.27
C ALA A 303 1.29 -22.80 -6.17
N PRO A 304 1.28 -23.94 -6.90
CA PRO A 304 2.41 -24.88 -6.89
C PRO A 304 3.72 -24.26 -7.38
N ALA A 305 3.66 -23.41 -8.41
CA ALA A 305 4.83 -22.75 -8.99
C ALA A 305 5.50 -21.80 -7.97
N VAL A 306 4.70 -20.97 -7.30
CA VAL A 306 5.19 -20.05 -6.25
C VAL A 306 5.78 -20.82 -5.08
N VAL A 307 5.10 -21.87 -4.58
CA VAL A 307 5.62 -22.70 -3.48
C VAL A 307 6.97 -23.33 -3.84
N ALA A 308 7.12 -23.84 -5.06
CA ALA A 308 8.40 -24.40 -5.53
C ALA A 308 9.52 -23.35 -5.55
N THR A 309 9.22 -22.12 -5.98
CA THR A 309 10.19 -21.02 -6.01
C THR A 309 10.58 -20.54 -4.62
N LEU A 310 9.62 -20.48 -3.71
CA LEU A 310 9.88 -20.09 -2.31
C LEU A 310 10.70 -21.17 -1.56
N GLY A 311 10.59 -22.46 -1.93
CA GLY A 311 11.31 -23.58 -1.29
C GLY A 311 12.83 -23.61 -1.56
N ASN A 312 13.24 -22.99 -2.64
CA ASN A 312 14.64 -22.85 -3.06
C ASN A 312 15.26 -21.57 -2.47
#